data_a3b49be5053531e96ea9dee1be84080f
#
_entry.id   a3b49be5053531e96ea9dee1be84080f
#
_cell.length_a   1.000
_cell.length_b   1.000
_cell.length_c   1.000
_cell.angle_alpha   90.00
_cell.angle_beta   90.00
_cell.angle_gamma   90.00
#
_symmetry.space_group_name_H-M   'P 1'
#
loop_
_entity.id
_entity.type
_entity.pdbx_description
1 polymer ?
#
loop_
_entity_poly.entity_id
_entity_poly.type
_entity_poly.pdbx_seq_one_letter_code
_entity_poly.pdbx_strand_id
1 'polypeptide(L)'
;MACPSLEAAFLNGVTRWGRTINARGMASFHGSLVSWQQRLASLPSKDPDALRDWFTADGTQWIIAPHHPCWPSQLNDLSLRTDWASPLCLWGKGDPKALVSCPEPVGIVGSRGVSDYGRQSAHELALRMARAGHLVVSGGALGTDAAAHWGAVKAMDEMSAALAGRTVAVFAGGLNHIGPKSNQNLFEQIESHSGALISELCPGTVPEARRFLLRNRLIAALSSTLIVAQARARSGALNTAGWANELNRNLFAVPGDITMPHNTGCNRLIQDGRATIVCSLAEIDELCHSAHRPQHVDLPDDTEHPQESTDESNDAILAAIKTCAEANGHVSADDLLDLMDKTHPGEYPISRIMRELGSLELEGRISMRSGWIIAEQR
;
A
#
# COMPACT_ATOMS: atom_id res chain seq x y z
N MET A 1 -17.52 -13.54 0.08
CA MET A 1 -17.48 -15.01 -0.01
C MET A 1 -16.13 -15.49 0.45
N ALA A 2 -16.05 -16.50 1.33
CA ALA A 2 -14.75 -17.13 1.62
C ALA A 2 -14.30 -17.82 0.32
N CYS A 3 -13.09 -17.56 -0.12
CA CYS A 3 -12.54 -18.20 -1.31
C CYS A 3 -12.53 -19.72 -1.08
N PRO A 4 -13.27 -20.51 -1.86
CA PRO A 4 -13.38 -21.96 -1.65
C PRO A 4 -12.03 -22.68 -1.59
N SER A 5 -11.03 -22.13 -2.30
CA SER A 5 -9.66 -22.66 -2.30
C SER A 5 -8.92 -22.45 -0.97
N LEU A 6 -9.21 -21.37 -0.23
CA LEU A 6 -8.65 -21.08 1.09
C LEU A 6 -9.27 -22.02 2.14
N GLU A 7 -10.58 -22.21 2.08
CA GLU A 7 -11.29 -23.13 2.94
C GLU A 7 -10.84 -24.58 2.71
N ALA A 8 -10.71 -25.01 1.44
CA ALA A 8 -10.22 -26.32 1.08
C ALA A 8 -8.77 -26.55 1.54
N ALA A 9 -7.88 -25.57 1.40
CA ALA A 9 -6.50 -25.66 1.86
C ALA A 9 -6.41 -25.82 3.38
N PHE A 10 -7.27 -25.14 4.13
CA PHE A 10 -7.36 -25.29 5.58
C PHE A 10 -8.06 -26.56 6.02
N LEU A 11 -9.12 -26.99 5.36
CA LEU A 11 -9.79 -28.26 5.64
C LEU A 11 -8.87 -29.46 5.42
N ASN A 12 -7.94 -29.37 4.48
CA ASN A 12 -6.91 -30.37 4.24
C ASN A 12 -5.72 -30.27 5.22
N GLY A 13 -5.72 -29.30 6.14
CA GLY A 13 -4.67 -29.15 7.15
C GLY A 13 -3.30 -28.74 6.61
N VAL A 14 -3.26 -28.09 5.45
CA VAL A 14 -2.01 -27.70 4.77
C VAL A 14 -1.97 -26.20 4.55
N THR A 15 -0.86 -25.55 4.90
CA THR A 15 -0.63 -24.14 4.56
C THR A 15 -0.39 -23.99 3.06
N ARG A 16 -0.49 -22.78 2.52
CA ARG A 16 -0.13 -22.48 1.11
C ARG A 16 1.32 -22.90 0.75
N TRP A 17 2.17 -23.14 1.75
CA TRP A 17 3.55 -23.58 1.61
C TRP A 17 3.70 -25.12 1.76
N GLY A 18 2.61 -25.88 1.74
CA GLY A 18 2.62 -27.34 1.90
C GLY A 18 2.98 -27.83 3.30
N ARG A 19 3.01 -26.98 4.32
CA ARG A 19 3.28 -27.38 5.72
C ARG A 19 2.01 -27.83 6.39
N THR A 20 2.06 -28.97 7.06
CA THR A 20 0.93 -29.48 7.85
C THR A 20 0.63 -28.55 9.03
N ILE A 21 -0.63 -28.19 9.19
CA ILE A 21 -1.11 -27.38 10.31
C ILE A 21 -1.42 -28.30 11.46
N ASN A 22 -0.85 -28.04 12.64
CA ASN A 22 -1.14 -28.85 13.83
C ASN A 22 -2.56 -28.59 14.35
N ALA A 23 -3.05 -29.50 15.20
CA ALA A 23 -4.41 -29.44 15.76
C ALA A 23 -4.74 -28.10 16.46
N ARG A 24 -3.76 -27.49 17.15
CA ARG A 24 -3.92 -26.18 17.80
C ARG A 24 -4.09 -25.06 16.76
N GLY A 25 -3.34 -25.10 15.68
CA GLY A 25 -3.47 -24.14 14.57
C GLY A 25 -4.81 -24.28 13.87
N MET A 26 -5.28 -25.52 13.65
CA MET A 26 -6.61 -25.79 13.08
C MET A 26 -7.73 -25.26 13.98
N ALA A 27 -7.67 -25.50 15.30
CA ALA A 27 -8.66 -24.99 16.24
C ALA A 27 -8.71 -23.45 16.26
N SER A 28 -7.53 -22.79 16.21
CA SER A 28 -7.44 -21.32 16.12
C SER A 28 -8.05 -20.81 14.82
N PHE A 29 -7.82 -21.49 13.71
CA PHE A 29 -8.40 -21.14 12.41
C PHE A 29 -9.92 -21.28 12.41
N HIS A 30 -10.46 -22.41 12.91
CA HIS A 30 -11.90 -22.58 13.01
C HIS A 30 -12.57 -21.48 13.86
N GLY A 31 -11.96 -21.10 15.00
CA GLY A 31 -12.44 -19.98 15.79
C GLY A 31 -12.44 -18.66 15.03
N SER A 32 -11.38 -18.40 14.25
CA SER A 32 -11.28 -17.21 13.41
C SER A 32 -12.30 -17.22 12.28
N LEU A 33 -12.51 -18.36 11.61
CA LEU A 33 -13.50 -18.52 10.55
C LEU A 33 -14.93 -18.27 11.04
N VAL A 34 -15.30 -18.87 12.18
CA VAL A 34 -16.60 -18.63 12.81
C VAL A 34 -16.80 -17.15 13.14
N SER A 35 -15.80 -16.51 13.74
CA SER A 35 -15.84 -15.06 14.02
C SER A 35 -15.97 -14.22 12.73
N TRP A 36 -15.32 -14.63 11.67
CA TRP A 36 -15.39 -13.95 10.37
C TRP A 36 -16.78 -14.12 9.72
N GLN A 37 -17.33 -15.33 9.74
CA GLN A 37 -18.69 -15.60 9.27
C GLN A 37 -19.75 -14.81 10.04
N GLN A 38 -19.59 -14.68 11.37
CA GLN A 38 -20.48 -13.85 12.19
C GLN A 38 -20.41 -12.38 11.79
N ARG A 39 -19.22 -11.85 11.49
CA ARG A 39 -19.05 -10.47 11.00
C ARG A 39 -19.68 -10.27 9.62
N LEU A 40 -19.53 -11.24 8.72
CA LEU A 40 -20.19 -11.21 7.41
C LEU A 40 -21.72 -11.24 7.54
N ALA A 41 -22.25 -12.02 8.49
CA ALA A 41 -23.69 -12.05 8.76
C ALA A 41 -24.23 -10.73 9.33
N SER A 42 -23.35 -9.90 9.93
CA SER A 42 -23.69 -8.58 10.46
C SER A 42 -23.54 -7.43 9.47
N LEU A 43 -23.19 -7.71 8.21
CA LEU A 43 -23.15 -6.68 7.17
C LEU A 43 -24.55 -6.07 6.96
N PRO A 44 -24.62 -4.75 6.71
CA PRO A 44 -25.89 -4.03 6.59
C PRO A 44 -26.73 -4.47 5.38
N SER A 45 -26.09 -5.01 4.36
CA SER A 45 -26.73 -5.48 3.14
C SER A 45 -25.95 -6.64 2.53
N LYS A 46 -26.60 -7.36 1.59
CA LYS A 46 -25.95 -8.31 0.67
C LYS A 46 -25.90 -7.77 -0.76
N ASP A 47 -26.54 -6.62 -0.99
CA ASP A 47 -26.51 -5.92 -2.26
C ASP A 47 -25.11 -5.29 -2.46
N PRO A 48 -24.43 -5.54 -3.61
CA PRO A 48 -23.09 -5.03 -3.89
C PRO A 48 -23.01 -3.50 -3.88
N ASP A 49 -24.02 -2.80 -4.37
CA ASP A 49 -24.03 -1.33 -4.42
C ASP A 49 -24.17 -0.74 -3.02
N ALA A 50 -25.11 -1.25 -2.22
CA ALA A 50 -25.25 -0.84 -0.82
C ALA A 50 -24.00 -1.17 0.02
N LEU A 51 -23.30 -2.27 -0.28
CA LEU A 51 -22.03 -2.60 0.36
C LEU A 51 -20.92 -1.65 -0.08
N ARG A 52 -20.86 -1.29 -1.36
CA ARG A 52 -19.89 -0.31 -1.88
C ARG A 52 -20.06 1.02 -1.14
N ASP A 53 -21.27 1.56 -1.07
CA ASP A 53 -21.56 2.82 -0.39
C ASP A 53 -21.16 2.76 1.09
N TRP A 54 -21.51 1.67 1.76
CA TRP A 54 -21.10 1.46 3.15
C TRP A 54 -19.58 1.36 3.32
N PHE A 55 -18.86 0.64 2.45
CA PHE A 55 -17.41 0.51 2.50
C PHE A 55 -16.68 1.80 2.12
N THR A 56 -17.26 2.62 1.26
CA THR A 56 -16.69 3.90 0.82
C THR A 56 -17.19 5.08 1.64
N ALA A 57 -17.95 4.84 2.72
CA ALA A 57 -18.56 5.90 3.54
C ALA A 57 -19.33 6.91 2.65
N ASP A 58 -20.29 6.40 1.88
CA ASP A 58 -21.12 7.14 0.93
C ASP A 58 -20.29 7.90 -0.13
N GLY A 59 -19.22 7.27 -0.62
CA GLY A 59 -18.36 7.83 -1.65
C GLY A 59 -17.33 8.85 -1.15
N THR A 60 -17.28 9.13 0.16
CA THR A 60 -16.27 10.05 0.73
C THR A 60 -14.88 9.43 0.87
N GLN A 61 -14.78 8.13 0.70
CA GLN A 61 -13.53 7.37 0.78
C GLN A 61 -13.46 6.42 -0.42
N TRP A 62 -12.27 6.31 -0.99
CA TRP A 62 -12.00 5.27 -1.98
C TRP A 62 -11.45 4.00 -1.32
N ILE A 63 -11.55 2.88 -2.03
CA ILE A 63 -10.98 1.60 -1.64
C ILE A 63 -10.22 1.02 -2.84
N ILE A 64 -8.98 0.58 -2.61
CA ILE A 64 -8.15 -0.07 -3.63
C ILE A 64 -7.61 -1.40 -3.11
N ALA A 65 -7.36 -2.33 -4.02
CA ALA A 65 -6.82 -3.67 -3.75
C ALA A 65 -5.62 -3.96 -4.67
N PRO A 66 -4.88 -5.07 -4.49
CA PRO A 66 -3.62 -5.34 -5.21
C PRO A 66 -3.64 -5.26 -6.74
N HIS A 67 -4.80 -5.40 -7.37
CA HIS A 67 -4.96 -5.29 -8.83
C HIS A 67 -5.25 -3.86 -9.32
N HIS A 68 -5.45 -2.91 -8.40
CA HIS A 68 -5.72 -1.52 -8.77
C HIS A 68 -4.44 -0.81 -9.25
N PRO A 69 -4.50 0.03 -10.32
CA PRO A 69 -3.32 0.74 -10.84
C PRO A 69 -2.58 1.60 -9.81
N CYS A 70 -3.28 2.15 -8.82
CA CYS A 70 -2.69 2.93 -7.72
C CYS A 70 -2.21 2.07 -6.55
N TRP A 71 -2.21 0.73 -6.67
CA TRP A 71 -1.70 -0.12 -5.59
C TRP A 71 -0.18 -0.04 -5.50
N PRO A 72 0.40 0.37 -4.36
CA PRO A 72 1.84 0.42 -4.20
C PRO A 72 2.40 -0.99 -4.05
N SER A 73 3.13 -1.46 -5.06
CA SER A 73 3.68 -2.82 -5.12
C SER A 73 4.63 -3.15 -3.95
N GLN A 74 5.23 -2.13 -3.34
CA GLN A 74 6.11 -2.26 -2.17
C GLN A 74 5.42 -2.93 -0.97
N LEU A 75 4.09 -2.86 -0.86
CA LEU A 75 3.33 -3.57 0.19
C LEU A 75 3.43 -5.09 0.08
N ASN A 76 3.72 -5.63 -1.10
CA ASN A 76 3.88 -7.07 -1.30
C ASN A 76 5.11 -7.61 -0.55
N ASP A 77 6.10 -6.77 -0.27
CA ASP A 77 7.30 -7.15 0.49
C ASP A 77 6.96 -7.64 1.91
N LEU A 78 5.85 -7.21 2.49
CA LEU A 78 5.39 -7.72 3.78
C LEU A 78 5.19 -9.24 3.77
N SER A 79 4.59 -9.79 2.73
CA SER A 79 4.37 -11.22 2.61
C SER A 79 5.54 -11.98 1.99
N LEU A 80 6.44 -11.29 1.29
CA LEU A 80 7.60 -11.91 0.65
C LEU A 80 8.81 -11.97 1.59
N ARG A 81 9.03 -10.94 2.41
CA ARG A 81 10.23 -10.77 3.24
C ARG A 81 9.98 -11.03 4.73
N THR A 82 8.72 -11.05 5.15
CA THR A 82 8.32 -11.26 6.55
C THR A 82 7.22 -12.31 6.65
N ASP A 83 6.91 -12.77 7.86
CA ASP A 83 5.79 -13.68 8.13
C ASP A 83 4.43 -12.94 8.20
N TRP A 84 4.37 -11.67 7.82
CA TRP A 84 3.18 -10.86 7.89
C TRP A 84 2.48 -10.75 6.54
N ALA A 85 1.16 -10.77 6.57
CA ALA A 85 0.36 -10.60 5.36
C ALA A 85 0.38 -9.14 4.89
N SER A 86 0.44 -8.96 3.58
CA SER A 86 0.12 -7.68 2.94
C SER A 86 -1.34 -7.31 3.22
N PRO A 87 -1.69 -6.01 3.24
CA PRO A 87 -3.09 -5.59 3.32
C PRO A 87 -3.91 -6.20 2.18
N LEU A 88 -5.16 -6.57 2.46
CA LEU A 88 -6.10 -7.03 1.42
C LEU A 88 -6.60 -5.86 0.56
N CYS A 89 -6.72 -4.68 1.17
CA CYS A 89 -7.13 -3.44 0.54
C CYS A 89 -6.67 -2.26 1.38
N LEU A 90 -6.72 -1.08 0.78
CA LEU A 90 -6.51 0.20 1.46
C LEU A 90 -7.75 1.06 1.26
N TRP A 91 -8.21 1.67 2.34
CA TRP A 91 -9.14 2.80 2.31
C TRP A 91 -8.37 4.09 2.26
N GLY A 92 -8.89 5.10 1.54
CA GLY A 92 -8.22 6.39 1.47
C GLY A 92 -9.16 7.56 1.24
N LYS A 93 -8.63 8.75 1.55
CA LYS A 93 -9.15 10.06 1.18
C LYS A 93 -8.07 10.82 0.42
N GLY A 94 -8.46 11.80 -0.38
CA GLY A 94 -7.54 12.51 -1.27
C GLY A 94 -7.25 11.72 -2.56
N ASP A 95 -6.08 11.89 -3.14
CA ASP A 95 -5.72 11.33 -4.44
C ASP A 95 -5.03 9.96 -4.32
N PRO A 96 -5.64 8.85 -4.77
CA PRO A 96 -4.99 7.53 -4.74
C PRO A 96 -3.71 7.46 -5.60
N LYS A 97 -3.57 8.33 -6.61
CA LYS A 97 -2.36 8.44 -7.44
C LYS A 97 -1.12 8.84 -6.64
N ALA A 98 -1.30 9.47 -5.46
CA ALA A 98 -0.20 9.79 -4.57
C ALA A 98 0.63 8.55 -4.17
N LEU A 99 -0.02 7.40 -4.03
CA LEU A 99 0.63 6.15 -3.60
C LEU A 99 1.66 5.60 -4.60
N VAL A 100 1.53 5.96 -5.87
CA VAL A 100 2.40 5.51 -6.97
C VAL A 100 3.10 6.66 -7.68
N SER A 101 3.06 7.86 -7.10
CA SER A 101 3.64 9.08 -7.70
C SER A 101 5.16 9.10 -7.67
N CYS A 102 5.81 8.21 -6.90
CA CYS A 102 7.26 8.15 -6.78
C CYS A 102 7.72 6.69 -6.64
N PRO A 103 8.71 6.23 -7.40
CA PRO A 103 9.25 4.88 -7.29
C PRO A 103 10.04 4.64 -6.00
N GLU A 104 10.58 5.71 -5.41
CA GLU A 104 11.39 5.67 -4.19
C GLU A 104 10.84 6.59 -3.08
N PRO A 105 9.74 6.21 -2.44
CA PRO A 105 9.14 7.00 -1.36
C PRO A 105 10.07 7.07 -0.14
N VAL A 106 10.03 8.21 0.58
CA VAL A 106 10.80 8.43 1.80
C VAL A 106 9.87 8.48 3.00
N GLY A 107 10.06 7.52 3.93
CA GLY A 107 9.39 7.53 5.22
C GLY A 107 10.12 8.43 6.21
N ILE A 108 9.42 9.31 6.92
CA ILE A 108 10.01 10.12 7.98
C ILE A 108 9.18 9.92 9.25
N VAL A 109 9.83 9.38 10.29
CA VAL A 109 9.17 9.02 11.54
C VAL A 109 9.94 9.52 12.76
N GLY A 110 9.25 9.58 13.90
CA GLY A 110 9.92 9.94 15.14
C GLY A 110 8.99 10.09 16.34
N SER A 111 9.44 10.84 17.30
CA SER A 111 8.79 11.03 18.59
C SER A 111 7.54 11.93 18.47
N ARG A 112 6.48 11.58 19.20
CA ARG A 112 5.31 12.48 19.36
C ARG A 112 5.66 13.69 20.21
N GLY A 113 6.48 13.52 21.25
CA GLY A 113 7.02 14.60 22.08
C GLY A 113 8.39 15.02 21.54
N VAL A 114 8.41 15.61 20.37
CA VAL A 114 9.60 16.03 19.65
C VAL A 114 10.13 17.36 20.21
N SER A 115 11.46 17.52 20.25
CA SER A 115 12.09 18.83 20.54
C SER A 115 12.04 19.75 19.31
N ASP A 116 12.36 21.03 19.48
CA ASP A 116 12.42 21.96 18.36
C ASP A 116 13.46 21.54 17.32
N TYR A 117 14.61 21.02 17.76
CA TYR A 117 15.61 20.41 16.88
C TYR A 117 15.03 19.27 16.04
N GLY A 118 14.36 18.30 16.67
CA GLY A 118 13.78 17.17 15.96
C GLY A 118 12.62 17.58 15.06
N ARG A 119 11.82 18.56 15.45
CA ARG A 119 10.73 19.14 14.63
C ARG A 119 11.28 19.81 13.38
N GLN A 120 12.29 20.67 13.55
CA GLN A 120 12.94 21.35 12.44
C GLN A 120 13.63 20.35 11.51
N SER A 121 14.37 19.38 12.06
CA SER A 121 15.00 18.33 11.25
C SER A 121 14.00 17.58 10.41
N ALA A 122 12.87 17.13 10.97
CA ALA A 122 11.84 16.40 10.24
C ALA A 122 11.20 17.26 9.13
N HIS A 123 10.91 18.53 9.45
CA HIS A 123 10.33 19.47 8.50
C HIS A 123 11.28 19.73 7.32
N GLU A 124 12.54 20.08 7.60
CA GLU A 124 13.52 20.40 6.56
C GLU A 124 13.87 19.19 5.69
N LEU A 125 13.97 17.99 6.30
CA LEU A 125 14.15 16.75 5.56
C LEU A 125 12.99 16.52 4.59
N ALA A 126 11.76 16.59 5.07
CA ALA A 126 10.58 16.38 4.25
C ALA A 126 10.45 17.43 3.13
N LEU A 127 10.73 18.71 3.45
CA LEU A 127 10.72 19.81 2.48
C LEU A 127 11.70 19.54 1.34
N ARG A 128 12.93 19.11 1.65
CA ARG A 128 13.95 18.78 0.63
C ARG A 128 13.57 17.57 -0.18
N MET A 129 13.12 16.47 0.47
CA MET A 129 12.69 15.27 -0.22
C MET A 129 11.51 15.58 -1.17
N ALA A 130 10.52 16.31 -0.73
CA ALA A 130 9.40 16.70 -1.58
C ALA A 130 9.82 17.65 -2.71
N ARG A 131 10.76 18.59 -2.48
CA ARG A 131 11.32 19.43 -3.55
C ARG A 131 12.11 18.63 -4.59
N ALA A 132 12.73 17.53 -4.18
CA ALA A 132 13.40 16.59 -5.08
C ALA A 132 12.41 15.63 -5.81
N GLY A 133 11.11 15.71 -5.51
CA GLY A 133 10.07 14.89 -6.13
C GLY A 133 9.73 13.61 -5.37
N HIS A 134 10.35 13.35 -4.20
CA HIS A 134 10.05 12.16 -3.42
C HIS A 134 8.69 12.24 -2.72
N LEU A 135 7.95 11.14 -2.76
CA LEU A 135 6.77 10.95 -1.93
C LEU A 135 7.20 10.84 -0.47
N VAL A 136 6.65 11.70 0.41
CA VAL A 136 6.88 11.64 1.85
C VAL A 136 5.79 10.81 2.52
N VAL A 137 6.18 9.75 3.22
CA VAL A 137 5.27 8.86 3.95
C VAL A 137 5.47 9.00 5.45
N SER A 138 4.39 9.19 6.21
CA SER A 138 4.46 9.25 7.67
C SER A 138 3.14 8.81 8.32
N GLY A 139 3.05 8.90 9.65
CA GLY A 139 1.95 8.36 10.39
C GLY A 139 0.84 9.34 10.76
N GLY A 140 0.95 10.63 10.47
CA GLY A 140 -0.01 11.65 10.86
C GLY A 140 -0.09 11.94 12.36
N ALA A 141 0.81 11.41 13.19
CA ALA A 141 0.84 11.69 14.63
C ALA A 141 1.33 13.10 14.94
N LEU A 142 1.21 13.51 16.21
CA LEU A 142 1.86 14.74 16.69
C LEU A 142 3.38 14.65 16.57
N GLY A 143 4.02 15.80 16.56
CA GLY A 143 5.48 15.91 16.62
C GLY A 143 6.15 15.67 15.27
N THR A 144 6.99 14.66 15.18
CA THR A 144 7.81 14.39 13.99
C THR A 144 6.96 14.15 12.74
N ASP A 145 5.93 13.31 12.83
CA ASP A 145 5.09 12.96 11.68
C ASP A 145 4.40 14.21 11.10
N ALA A 146 3.80 15.03 11.97
CA ALA A 146 3.17 16.28 11.57
C ALA A 146 4.18 17.27 10.95
N ALA A 147 5.39 17.38 11.53
CA ALA A 147 6.44 18.24 10.99
C ALA A 147 6.89 17.79 9.58
N ALA A 148 7.01 16.49 9.37
CA ALA A 148 7.34 15.92 8.07
C ALA A 148 6.27 16.24 7.02
N HIS A 149 4.98 16.02 7.34
CA HIS A 149 3.90 16.36 6.42
C HIS A 149 3.85 17.85 6.11
N TRP A 150 4.03 18.74 7.11
CA TRP A 150 4.09 20.18 6.87
C TRP A 150 5.26 20.59 5.98
N GLY A 151 6.41 19.93 6.11
CA GLY A 151 7.55 20.15 5.20
C GLY A 151 7.21 19.79 3.76
N ALA A 152 6.54 18.66 3.54
CA ALA A 152 6.11 18.24 2.21
C ALA A 152 5.02 19.16 1.64
N VAL A 153 4.01 19.55 2.42
CA VAL A 153 2.97 20.52 2.01
C VAL A 153 3.62 21.83 1.59
N LYS A 154 4.57 22.33 2.37
CA LYS A 154 5.30 23.56 2.02
C LYS A 154 6.03 23.45 0.67
N ALA A 155 6.62 22.31 0.35
CA ALA A 155 7.24 22.10 -0.97
C ALA A 155 6.20 22.21 -2.09
N MET A 156 5.00 21.66 -1.88
CA MET A 156 3.90 21.71 -2.85
C MET A 156 3.31 23.10 -3.00
N ASP A 157 3.34 23.93 -1.95
CA ASP A 157 2.96 25.36 -2.02
C ASP A 157 3.97 26.21 -2.83
N GLU A 158 5.26 25.88 -2.71
CA GLU A 158 6.36 26.64 -3.33
C GLU A 158 6.64 26.24 -4.78
N MET A 159 6.23 25.03 -5.17
CA MET A 159 6.52 24.44 -6.48
C MET A 159 5.22 24.07 -7.20
N SER A 160 5.30 23.86 -8.51
CA SER A 160 4.13 23.32 -9.22
C SER A 160 3.86 21.86 -8.76
N ALA A 161 2.59 21.50 -8.70
CA ALA A 161 2.16 20.14 -8.33
C ALA A 161 2.76 19.02 -9.21
N ALA A 162 3.23 19.38 -10.40
CA ALA A 162 3.90 18.45 -11.32
C ALA A 162 5.37 18.18 -10.95
N LEU A 163 5.97 18.96 -10.08
CA LEU A 163 7.40 18.88 -9.74
C LEU A 163 7.64 18.46 -8.30
N ALA A 164 6.75 18.88 -7.39
CA ALA A 164 6.88 18.55 -5.97
C ALA A 164 6.40 17.11 -5.69
N GLY A 165 7.13 16.42 -4.84
CA GLY A 165 6.69 15.15 -4.27
C GLY A 165 5.49 15.35 -3.35
N ARG A 166 4.57 14.41 -3.38
CA ARG A 166 3.35 14.40 -2.57
C ARG A 166 3.61 13.88 -1.16
N THR A 167 2.57 13.84 -0.33
CA THR A 167 2.67 13.21 0.98
C THR A 167 1.49 12.30 1.28
N VAL A 168 1.78 11.19 1.98
CA VAL A 168 0.79 10.17 2.36
C VAL A 168 0.85 9.93 3.86
N ALA A 169 -0.28 10.14 4.53
CA ALA A 169 -0.43 9.83 5.94
C ALA A 169 -1.13 8.49 6.14
N VAL A 170 -0.48 7.59 6.89
CA VAL A 170 -1.00 6.25 7.20
C VAL A 170 -1.63 6.26 8.58
N PHE A 171 -2.85 5.71 8.75
CA PHE A 171 -3.58 5.73 10.00
C PHE A 171 -3.72 4.33 10.64
N ALA A 172 -3.84 4.30 11.97
CA ALA A 172 -3.98 3.09 12.78
C ALA A 172 -5.44 2.76 13.13
N GLY A 173 -6.37 3.50 12.61
CA GLY A 173 -7.82 3.30 12.70
C GLY A 173 -8.45 3.56 11.35
N GLY A 174 -9.76 3.30 11.22
CA GLY A 174 -10.51 3.66 10.03
C GLY A 174 -10.61 5.18 9.86
N LEU A 175 -10.80 5.64 8.62
CA LEU A 175 -10.70 7.05 8.29
C LEU A 175 -11.90 7.92 8.77
N ASN A 176 -12.91 7.31 9.42
CA ASN A 176 -13.91 8.05 10.18
C ASN A 176 -13.41 8.45 11.59
N HIS A 177 -12.25 7.91 12.02
CA HIS A 177 -11.63 8.16 13.30
C HIS A 177 -10.21 8.70 13.15
N ILE A 178 -10.03 9.65 12.22
CA ILE A 178 -8.75 10.33 12.00
C ILE A 178 -8.39 11.17 13.22
N GLY A 179 -7.14 11.08 13.63
CA GLY A 179 -6.62 11.88 14.74
C GLY A 179 -5.09 11.99 14.72
N PRO A 180 -4.55 12.91 15.49
CA PRO A 180 -5.20 13.77 16.49
C PRO A 180 -5.99 14.94 15.86
N LYS A 181 -7.02 15.42 16.56
CA LYS A 181 -7.85 16.55 16.08
C LYS A 181 -7.04 17.83 15.85
N SER A 182 -5.95 18.03 16.60
CA SER A 182 -5.05 19.18 16.41
C SER A 182 -4.33 19.18 15.05
N ASN A 183 -4.28 18.06 14.35
CA ASN A 183 -3.72 17.94 13.01
C ASN A 183 -4.79 17.98 11.91
N GLN A 184 -6.05 18.31 12.24
CA GLN A 184 -7.15 18.32 11.26
C GLN A 184 -6.84 19.19 10.04
N ASN A 185 -6.36 20.44 10.28
CA ASN A 185 -5.95 21.33 9.21
C ASN A 185 -4.81 20.72 8.34
N LEU A 186 -3.85 20.02 8.96
CA LEU A 186 -2.81 19.33 8.20
C LEU A 186 -3.39 18.25 7.28
N PHE A 187 -4.36 17.49 7.76
CA PHE A 187 -4.99 16.43 6.96
C PHE A 187 -5.76 17.03 5.76
N GLU A 188 -6.48 18.14 5.97
CA GLU A 188 -7.15 18.89 4.91
C GLU A 188 -6.14 19.44 3.89
N GLN A 189 -4.97 19.93 4.34
CA GLN A 189 -3.91 20.38 3.44
C GLN A 189 -3.29 19.21 2.64
N ILE A 190 -3.12 18.04 3.24
CA ILE A 190 -2.64 16.85 2.51
C ILE A 190 -3.61 16.50 1.38
N GLU A 191 -4.91 16.46 1.66
CA GLU A 191 -5.94 16.13 0.67
C GLU A 191 -6.00 17.18 -0.45
N SER A 192 -5.98 18.49 -0.11
CA SER A 192 -6.06 19.58 -1.09
C SER A 192 -4.84 19.68 -2.01
N HIS A 193 -3.69 19.16 -1.59
CA HIS A 193 -2.44 19.12 -2.37
C HIS A 193 -2.22 17.77 -3.09
N SER A 194 -3.28 17.06 -3.43
CA SER A 194 -3.22 15.77 -4.11
C SER A 194 -2.38 14.72 -3.36
N GLY A 195 -2.29 14.83 -2.05
CA GLY A 195 -1.80 13.79 -1.15
C GLY A 195 -2.91 12.81 -0.79
N ALA A 196 -2.60 11.83 0.07
CA ALA A 196 -3.59 10.86 0.53
C ALA A 196 -3.50 10.55 2.02
N LEU A 197 -4.65 10.29 2.60
CA LEU A 197 -4.83 9.72 3.95
C LEU A 197 -5.28 8.28 3.78
N ILE A 198 -4.52 7.32 4.32
CA ILE A 198 -4.81 5.90 4.09
C ILE A 198 -4.89 5.07 5.36
N SER A 199 -5.64 3.99 5.28
CA SER A 199 -5.72 2.94 6.31
C SER A 199 -5.98 1.56 5.70
N GLU A 200 -5.49 0.50 6.33
CA GLU A 200 -5.86 -0.89 6.01
C GLU A 200 -7.14 -1.35 6.76
N LEU A 201 -7.73 -0.48 7.56
CA LEU A 201 -8.86 -0.79 8.42
C LEU A 201 -10.14 -0.13 7.92
N CYS A 202 -11.26 -0.85 8.03
CA CYS A 202 -12.59 -0.33 7.65
C CYS A 202 -12.87 1.05 8.27
N PRO A 203 -13.63 1.93 7.57
CA PRO A 203 -13.83 3.33 7.95
C PRO A 203 -14.22 3.58 9.41
N GLY A 204 -15.11 2.78 9.98
CA GLY A 204 -15.59 2.89 11.36
C GLY A 204 -14.68 2.26 12.44
N THR A 205 -13.49 1.78 12.10
CA THR A 205 -12.60 1.12 13.06
C THR A 205 -11.95 2.12 13.99
N VAL A 206 -12.22 2.02 15.30
CA VAL A 206 -11.61 2.88 16.34
C VAL A 206 -10.12 2.53 16.51
N PRO A 207 -9.20 3.51 16.55
CA PRO A 207 -7.79 3.24 16.78
C PRO A 207 -7.52 2.74 18.20
N GLU A 208 -6.68 1.72 18.34
CA GLU A 208 -6.24 1.13 19.60
C GLU A 208 -4.70 1.12 19.68
N ALA A 209 -4.14 1.11 20.89
CA ALA A 209 -2.70 1.16 21.12
C ALA A 209 -1.90 0.13 20.28
N ARG A 210 -2.39 -1.12 20.20
CA ARG A 210 -1.78 -2.19 19.41
C ARG A 210 -1.77 -1.89 17.92
N ARG A 211 -2.82 -1.23 17.41
CA ARG A 211 -2.97 -0.92 15.98
C ARG A 211 -1.95 0.11 15.50
N PHE A 212 -1.49 1.01 16.36
CA PHE A 212 -0.39 1.93 16.03
C PHE A 212 0.91 1.20 15.72
N LEU A 213 1.24 0.14 16.47
CA LEU A 213 2.43 -0.66 16.22
C LEU A 213 2.27 -1.51 14.94
N LEU A 214 1.08 -2.06 14.70
CA LEU A 214 0.79 -2.82 13.50
C LEU A 214 0.84 -1.95 12.23
N ARG A 215 0.28 -0.73 12.30
CA ARG A 215 0.29 0.22 11.21
C ARG A 215 1.72 0.60 10.78
N ASN A 216 2.67 0.65 11.71
CA ASN A 216 4.05 1.06 11.43
C ASN A 216 4.72 0.19 10.35
N ARG A 217 4.31 -1.08 10.19
CA ARG A 217 4.78 -1.93 9.09
C ARG A 217 4.41 -1.39 7.71
N LEU A 218 3.26 -0.72 7.60
CA LEU A 218 2.81 -0.11 6.35
C LEU A 218 3.65 1.11 5.99
N ILE A 219 4.01 1.95 6.98
CA ILE A 219 4.91 3.08 6.75
C ILE A 219 6.26 2.59 6.23
N ALA A 220 6.83 1.59 6.89
CA ALA A 220 8.11 1.00 6.47
C ALA A 220 8.01 0.31 5.09
N ALA A 221 6.93 -0.41 4.83
CA ALA A 221 6.73 -1.11 3.57
C ALA A 221 6.57 -0.14 2.39
N LEU A 222 5.82 0.94 2.58
CA LEU A 222 5.60 1.99 1.57
C LEU A 222 6.87 2.81 1.27
N SER A 223 7.90 2.73 2.12
CA SER A 223 9.12 3.52 1.99
C SER A 223 10.24 2.70 1.37
N SER A 224 11.01 3.28 0.46
CA SER A 224 12.31 2.75 0.00
C SER A 224 13.40 3.13 0.99
N THR A 225 13.32 4.33 1.52
CA THR A 225 14.21 4.89 2.55
C THR A 225 13.37 5.32 3.75
N LEU A 226 13.79 4.95 4.95
CA LEU A 226 13.18 5.41 6.21
C LEU A 226 14.16 6.26 7.00
N ILE A 227 13.72 7.44 7.43
CA ILE A 227 14.50 8.37 8.25
C ILE A 227 13.85 8.49 9.63
N VAL A 228 14.60 8.19 10.68
CA VAL A 228 14.20 8.46 12.07
C VAL A 228 14.76 9.82 12.48
N ALA A 229 13.90 10.86 12.44
CA ALA A 229 14.35 12.23 12.71
C ALA A 229 14.63 12.49 14.18
N GLN A 230 13.87 11.92 15.11
CA GLN A 230 14.15 11.93 16.53
C GLN A 230 13.44 10.80 17.26
N ALA A 231 14.14 10.08 18.13
CA ALA A 231 13.55 9.00 18.93
C ALA A 231 14.20 8.89 20.31
N ARG A 232 13.36 8.70 21.35
CA ARG A 232 13.80 8.25 22.66
C ARG A 232 14.07 6.75 22.63
N ALA A 233 14.79 6.22 23.63
CA ALA A 233 15.13 4.80 23.73
C ALA A 233 13.92 3.83 23.69
N ARG A 234 12.72 4.28 24.06
CA ARG A 234 11.47 3.50 24.03
C ARG A 234 10.41 4.17 23.14
N SER A 235 10.81 4.68 21.99
CA SER A 235 9.90 5.33 21.04
C SER A 235 9.24 4.30 20.10
N GLY A 236 7.98 4.54 19.73
CA GLY A 236 7.29 3.77 18.68
C GLY A 236 7.97 3.87 17.31
N ALA A 237 8.72 4.94 17.04
CA ALA A 237 9.52 5.08 15.83
C ALA A 237 10.60 4.00 15.67
N LEU A 238 11.14 3.48 16.78
CA LEU A 238 12.09 2.37 16.75
C LEU A 238 11.44 1.05 16.30
N ASN A 239 10.14 0.88 16.51
CA ASN A 239 9.40 -0.23 15.94
C ASN A 239 9.30 -0.09 14.42
N THR A 240 9.03 1.13 13.89
CA THR A 240 9.05 1.37 12.44
C THR A 240 10.44 1.13 11.85
N ALA A 241 11.50 1.55 12.55
CA ALA A 241 12.90 1.26 12.17
C ALA A 241 13.20 -0.25 12.14
N GLY A 242 12.64 -1.01 13.09
CA GLY A 242 12.71 -2.48 13.08
C GLY A 242 12.11 -3.07 11.81
N TRP A 243 10.89 -2.66 11.46
CA TRP A 243 10.22 -3.06 10.20
C TRP A 243 11.03 -2.69 8.96
N ALA A 244 11.63 -1.50 8.91
CA ALA A 244 12.46 -1.08 7.79
C ALA A 244 13.66 -2.02 7.59
N ASN A 245 14.33 -2.43 8.67
CA ASN A 245 15.41 -3.42 8.61
C ASN A 245 14.93 -4.80 8.15
N GLU A 246 13.79 -5.30 8.67
CA GLU A 246 13.22 -6.58 8.25
C GLU A 246 12.82 -6.58 6.75
N LEU A 247 12.36 -5.44 6.26
CA LEU A 247 11.99 -5.23 4.86
C LEU A 247 13.18 -4.85 3.96
N ASN A 248 14.39 -4.78 4.52
CA ASN A 248 15.61 -4.38 3.82
C ASN A 248 15.50 -3.00 3.15
N ARG A 249 14.93 -2.03 3.90
CA ARG A 249 14.85 -0.62 3.49
C ARG A 249 16.11 0.11 3.92
N ASN A 250 16.51 1.14 3.19
CA ASN A 250 17.56 2.05 3.62
C ASN A 250 17.11 2.77 4.91
N LEU A 251 17.84 2.59 6.00
CA LEU A 251 17.48 3.19 7.27
C LEU A 251 18.51 4.23 7.69
N PHE A 252 18.03 5.46 7.90
CA PHE A 252 18.81 6.59 8.38
C PHE A 252 18.31 7.08 9.73
N ALA A 253 19.20 7.67 10.52
CA ALA A 253 18.85 8.31 11.77
C ALA A 253 19.57 9.65 11.93
N VAL A 254 18.82 10.66 12.34
CA VAL A 254 19.37 11.98 12.64
C VAL A 254 20.05 11.90 14.03
N PRO A 255 21.36 12.19 14.12
CA PRO A 255 22.05 12.23 15.39
C PRO A 255 21.59 13.42 16.23
N GLY A 256 21.90 13.41 17.49
CA GLY A 256 21.62 14.56 18.34
C GLY A 256 22.42 14.52 19.62
N ASP A 257 22.29 15.56 20.42
CA ASP A 257 22.99 15.77 21.67
C ASP A 257 22.84 14.56 22.59
N ILE A 258 23.98 14.03 23.06
CA ILE A 258 24.05 12.82 23.92
C ILE A 258 23.50 13.09 25.33
N THR A 259 23.40 14.34 25.74
CA THR A 259 22.84 14.73 27.05
C THR A 259 21.30 14.81 26.99
N MET A 260 20.70 14.80 25.79
CA MET A 260 19.27 14.97 25.59
C MET A 260 18.57 13.60 25.38
N PRO A 261 17.68 13.19 26.29
CA PRO A 261 16.99 11.90 26.18
C PRO A 261 16.18 11.71 24.88
N HIS A 262 15.83 12.80 24.21
CA HIS A 262 15.07 12.79 22.97
C HIS A 262 15.80 12.12 21.79
N ASN A 263 17.15 12.12 21.83
CA ASN A 263 17.99 11.62 20.74
C ASN A 263 18.55 10.22 21.00
N THR A 264 18.36 9.69 22.21
CA THR A 264 18.98 8.41 22.65
C THR A 264 18.66 7.25 21.70
N GLY A 265 17.44 7.18 21.16
CA GLY A 265 17.04 6.11 20.25
C GLY A 265 17.74 6.21 18.90
N CYS A 266 17.84 7.40 18.32
CA CYS A 266 18.56 7.63 17.05
C CYS A 266 20.06 7.34 17.22
N ASN A 267 20.68 7.90 18.26
CA ASN A 267 22.09 7.68 18.53
C ASN A 267 22.41 6.20 18.72
N ARG A 268 21.50 5.43 19.35
CA ARG A 268 21.64 3.99 19.51
C ARG A 268 21.49 3.21 18.21
N LEU A 269 20.53 3.57 17.33
CA LEU A 269 20.41 2.97 16.01
C LEU A 269 21.70 3.12 15.19
N ILE A 270 22.34 4.30 15.29
CA ILE A 270 23.61 4.60 14.63
C ILE A 270 24.75 3.79 15.27
N GLN A 271 24.86 3.81 16.60
CA GLN A 271 25.88 3.07 17.34
C GLN A 271 25.83 1.56 17.07
N ASP A 272 24.63 0.98 17.00
CA ASP A 272 24.40 -0.44 16.76
C ASP A 272 24.61 -0.82 15.26
N GLY A 273 24.97 0.12 14.40
CA GLY A 273 25.14 -0.09 12.95
C GLY A 273 23.82 -0.45 12.22
N ARG A 274 22.68 -0.14 12.84
CA ARG A 274 21.35 -0.45 12.30
C ARG A 274 20.80 0.65 11.41
N ALA A 275 21.32 1.86 11.53
CA ALA A 275 20.96 3.00 10.71
C ALA A 275 22.20 3.79 10.30
N THR A 276 22.21 4.30 9.07
CA THR A 276 23.23 5.25 8.62
C THR A 276 22.96 6.61 9.25
N ILE A 277 24.00 7.30 9.66
CA ILE A 277 23.91 8.64 10.23
C ILE A 277 23.54 9.65 9.14
N VAL A 278 22.65 10.58 9.45
CA VAL A 278 22.41 11.78 8.65
C VAL A 278 23.36 12.86 9.11
N CYS A 279 24.43 13.11 8.38
CA CYS A 279 25.47 14.08 8.75
C CYS A 279 25.08 15.52 8.34
N SER A 280 24.37 15.67 7.23
CA SER A 280 24.01 16.95 6.66
C SER A 280 22.68 16.85 5.92
N LEU A 281 21.92 17.93 5.87
CA LEU A 281 20.73 18.02 5.03
C LEU A 281 21.09 18.03 3.53
N ALA A 282 22.26 18.51 3.16
CA ALA A 282 22.72 18.55 1.76
C ALA A 282 23.07 17.15 1.23
N GLU A 283 23.59 16.27 2.06
CA GLU A 283 24.02 14.90 1.67
C GLU A 283 22.84 13.95 1.45
N ILE A 284 21.66 14.31 1.90
CA ILE A 284 20.45 13.47 1.72
C ILE A 284 20.00 13.40 0.27
N ASP A 285 20.18 14.47 -0.49
CA ASP A 285 19.84 14.50 -1.90
C ASP A 285 20.69 13.49 -2.69
N GLU A 286 21.94 13.24 -2.26
CA GLU A 286 22.83 12.21 -2.83
C GLU A 286 22.47 10.80 -2.38
N LEU A 287 21.99 10.64 -1.13
CA LEU A 287 21.67 9.33 -0.54
C LEU A 287 20.31 8.79 -1.01
N CYS A 288 19.39 9.65 -1.38
CA CYS A 288 18.05 9.28 -1.86
C CYS A 288 17.93 9.22 -3.39
N HIS A 289 19.04 9.26 -4.11
CA HIS A 289 19.16 9.17 -5.56
C HIS A 289 18.33 10.18 -6.38
N SER A 290 18.98 11.18 -6.93
CA SER A 290 18.58 12.06 -8.03
C SER A 290 17.07 12.43 -8.13
N ALA A 291 16.79 13.68 -8.50
CA ALA A 291 15.46 14.25 -8.65
C ALA A 291 14.44 13.26 -9.26
N HIS A 292 13.58 12.67 -8.43
CA HIS A 292 12.45 11.89 -8.86
C HIS A 292 11.30 12.86 -9.17
N ARG A 293 11.07 13.10 -10.44
CA ARG A 293 9.88 13.85 -10.86
C ARG A 293 8.65 12.98 -10.59
N PRO A 294 7.55 13.55 -10.05
CA PRO A 294 6.30 12.85 -9.91
C PRO A 294 5.93 12.18 -11.24
N GLN A 295 5.70 10.87 -11.23
CA GLN A 295 5.23 10.18 -12.42
C GLN A 295 3.78 10.59 -12.68
N HIS A 296 3.49 11.11 -13.85
CA HIS A 296 2.12 11.27 -14.32
C HIS A 296 1.59 9.85 -14.59
N VAL A 297 0.77 9.36 -13.70
CA VAL A 297 0.00 8.13 -13.95
C VAL A 297 -1.24 8.59 -14.69
N ASP A 298 -1.27 8.41 -15.99
CA ASP A 298 -2.48 8.53 -16.80
C ASP A 298 -3.40 7.36 -16.42
N LEU A 299 -4.22 7.57 -15.40
CA LEU A 299 -5.34 6.68 -15.15
C LEU A 299 -6.46 7.05 -16.11
N PRO A 300 -7.18 6.07 -16.64
CA PRO A 300 -8.45 6.33 -17.31
C PRO A 300 -9.32 7.15 -16.36
N ASP A 301 -9.95 8.17 -16.88
CA ASP A 301 -10.83 9.06 -16.12
C ASP A 301 -12.00 8.22 -15.55
N ASP A 302 -12.16 8.16 -14.23
CA ASP A 302 -13.23 7.43 -13.55
C ASP A 302 -14.64 7.98 -13.89
N THR A 303 -14.72 8.99 -14.76
CA THR A 303 -15.97 9.54 -15.30
C THR A 303 -16.45 8.82 -16.56
N GLU A 304 -15.66 7.95 -17.16
CA GLU A 304 -16.18 7.02 -18.12
C GLU A 304 -16.86 5.88 -17.34
N HIS A 305 -18.19 5.93 -17.30
CA HIS A 305 -19.03 4.74 -17.15
C HIS A 305 -18.34 3.60 -17.91
N PRO A 306 -18.38 2.34 -17.43
CA PRO A 306 -17.92 1.24 -18.26
C PRO A 306 -18.65 1.35 -19.59
N GLN A 307 -18.01 2.03 -20.54
CA GLN A 307 -18.35 1.79 -21.92
C GLN A 307 -18.13 0.31 -22.06
N GLU A 308 -19.19 -0.36 -22.39
CA GLU A 308 -19.24 -1.72 -22.85
C GLU A 308 -17.89 -2.04 -23.47
N SER A 309 -17.05 -2.79 -22.71
CA SER A 309 -15.91 -3.47 -23.29
C SER A 309 -16.52 -4.29 -24.38
N THR A 310 -16.37 -3.83 -25.57
CA THR A 310 -17.06 -4.33 -26.75
C THR A 310 -16.89 -5.84 -26.74
N ASP A 311 -17.98 -6.57 -26.92
CA ASP A 311 -18.03 -8.02 -27.15
C ASP A 311 -16.86 -8.50 -28.06
N GLU A 312 -16.38 -7.63 -28.94
CA GLU A 312 -15.26 -7.86 -29.85
C GLU A 312 -13.92 -8.15 -29.15
N SER A 313 -13.58 -7.53 -28.01
CA SER A 313 -12.31 -7.78 -27.31
C SER A 313 -12.35 -9.12 -26.56
N ASN A 314 -13.47 -9.42 -25.91
CA ASN A 314 -13.69 -10.71 -25.25
C ASN A 314 -13.77 -11.85 -26.26
N ASP A 315 -14.35 -11.62 -27.43
CA ASP A 315 -14.44 -12.61 -28.50
C ASP A 315 -13.08 -12.90 -29.15
N ALA A 316 -12.21 -11.89 -29.28
CA ALA A 316 -10.83 -12.09 -29.77
C ALA A 316 -10.00 -12.97 -28.81
N ILE A 317 -10.09 -12.72 -27.51
CA ILE A 317 -9.37 -13.52 -26.48
C ILE A 317 -9.94 -14.95 -26.41
N LEU A 318 -11.26 -15.12 -26.48
CA LEU A 318 -11.87 -16.46 -26.51
C LEU A 318 -11.50 -17.24 -27.78
N ALA A 319 -11.42 -16.58 -28.93
CA ALA A 319 -10.96 -17.19 -30.18
C ALA A 319 -9.49 -17.62 -30.05
N ALA A 320 -8.63 -16.80 -29.44
CA ALA A 320 -7.24 -17.15 -29.19
C ALA A 320 -7.11 -18.33 -28.21
N ILE A 321 -7.91 -18.37 -27.13
CA ILE A 321 -7.96 -19.51 -26.20
C ILE A 321 -8.34 -20.81 -26.94
N LYS A 322 -9.36 -20.77 -27.80
CA LYS A 322 -9.77 -21.94 -28.59
C LYS A 322 -8.66 -22.39 -29.53
N THR A 323 -7.99 -21.46 -30.21
CA THR A 323 -6.89 -21.77 -31.12
C THR A 323 -5.70 -22.41 -30.38
N CYS A 324 -5.33 -21.89 -29.22
CA CYS A 324 -4.29 -22.48 -28.39
C CYS A 324 -4.70 -23.89 -27.89
N ALA A 325 -5.95 -24.08 -27.48
CA ALA A 325 -6.46 -25.37 -27.01
C ALA A 325 -6.44 -26.44 -28.11
N GLU A 326 -6.79 -26.06 -29.34
CA GLU A 326 -6.77 -26.96 -30.51
C GLU A 326 -5.31 -27.36 -30.88
N ALA A 327 -4.36 -26.44 -30.74
CA ALA A 327 -2.97 -26.70 -31.07
C ALA A 327 -2.22 -27.53 -30.00
N ASN A 328 -2.45 -27.25 -28.72
CA ASN A 328 -1.63 -27.78 -27.63
C ASN A 328 -2.40 -28.69 -26.64
N GLY A 329 -3.71 -28.86 -26.82
CA GLY A 329 -4.57 -29.64 -25.91
C GLY A 329 -4.85 -28.94 -24.55
N HIS A 330 -4.14 -27.87 -24.23
CA HIS A 330 -4.29 -27.06 -23.04
C HIS A 330 -3.75 -25.66 -23.31
N VAL A 331 -4.19 -24.66 -22.55
CA VAL A 331 -3.82 -23.24 -22.74
C VAL A 331 -3.22 -22.70 -21.45
N SER A 332 -1.97 -22.24 -21.50
CA SER A 332 -1.38 -21.45 -20.43
C SER A 332 -1.54 -19.94 -20.73
N ALA A 333 -1.33 -19.12 -19.70
CA ALA A 333 -1.32 -17.66 -19.89
C ALA A 333 -0.20 -17.22 -20.84
N ASP A 334 0.95 -17.90 -20.81
CA ASP A 334 2.10 -17.61 -21.67
C ASP A 334 1.81 -17.95 -23.14
N ASP A 335 1.17 -19.12 -23.42
CA ASP A 335 0.76 -19.50 -24.78
C ASP A 335 -0.23 -18.48 -25.37
N LEU A 336 -1.16 -18.00 -24.55
CA LEU A 336 -2.13 -16.99 -24.96
C LEU A 336 -1.47 -15.66 -25.26
N LEU A 337 -0.54 -15.21 -24.39
CA LEU A 337 0.22 -13.99 -24.59
C LEU A 337 1.03 -14.03 -25.89
N ASP A 338 1.75 -15.13 -26.14
CA ASP A 338 2.53 -15.34 -27.35
C ASP A 338 1.67 -15.34 -28.62
N LEU A 339 0.47 -15.92 -28.57
CA LEU A 339 -0.45 -15.92 -29.71
C LEU A 339 -1.02 -14.53 -29.95
N MET A 340 -1.44 -13.84 -28.90
CA MET A 340 -2.02 -12.50 -28.99
C MET A 340 -1.00 -11.49 -29.51
N ASP A 341 0.25 -11.55 -29.09
CA ASP A 341 1.31 -10.69 -29.59
C ASP A 341 1.64 -10.94 -31.09
N LYS A 342 1.53 -12.19 -31.55
CA LYS A 342 1.70 -12.56 -32.95
C LYS A 342 0.54 -12.13 -33.85
N THR A 343 -0.69 -12.23 -33.33
CA THR A 343 -1.90 -11.94 -34.13
C THR A 343 -2.31 -10.47 -34.08
N HIS A 344 -2.00 -9.78 -32.97
CA HIS A 344 -2.35 -8.38 -32.72
C HIS A 344 -1.19 -7.63 -32.07
N PRO A 345 -0.09 -7.38 -32.81
CA PRO A 345 1.14 -6.83 -32.22
C PRO A 345 0.91 -5.46 -31.56
N GLY A 346 1.17 -5.40 -30.23
CA GLY A 346 1.06 -4.17 -29.45
C GLY A 346 -0.36 -3.71 -29.10
N GLU A 347 -1.41 -4.40 -29.54
CA GLU A 347 -2.81 -4.02 -29.33
C GLU A 347 -3.36 -4.54 -27.98
N TYR A 348 -2.80 -5.65 -27.46
CA TYR A 348 -3.20 -6.30 -26.22
C TYR A 348 -2.03 -6.39 -25.24
N PRO A 349 -1.75 -5.36 -24.45
CA PRO A 349 -0.74 -5.44 -23.40
C PRO A 349 -1.15 -6.46 -22.33
N ILE A 350 -0.16 -7.07 -21.67
CA ILE A 350 -0.35 -8.12 -20.64
C ILE A 350 -1.42 -7.74 -19.63
N SER A 351 -1.42 -6.49 -19.17
CA SER A 351 -2.40 -5.98 -18.20
C SER A 351 -3.84 -6.00 -18.72
N ARG A 352 -4.04 -5.79 -20.02
CA ARG A 352 -5.37 -5.86 -20.67
C ARG A 352 -5.80 -7.32 -20.77
N ILE A 353 -4.96 -8.21 -21.26
CA ILE A 353 -5.27 -9.65 -21.38
C ILE A 353 -5.64 -10.24 -20.02
N MET A 354 -4.88 -9.94 -18.97
CA MET A 354 -5.16 -10.43 -17.61
C MET A 354 -6.48 -9.89 -17.04
N ARG A 355 -6.85 -8.67 -17.38
CA ARG A 355 -8.14 -8.07 -16.98
C ARG A 355 -9.32 -8.76 -17.67
N GLU A 356 -9.22 -8.94 -18.97
CA GLU A 356 -10.26 -9.59 -19.78
C GLU A 356 -10.43 -11.08 -19.39
N LEU A 357 -9.34 -11.79 -19.10
CA LEU A 357 -9.40 -13.15 -18.55
C LEU A 357 -10.15 -13.18 -17.22
N GLY A 358 -9.90 -12.21 -16.33
CA GLY A 358 -10.63 -12.08 -15.08
C GLY A 358 -12.13 -11.82 -15.28
N SER A 359 -12.50 -10.99 -16.27
CA SER A 359 -13.89 -10.74 -16.65
C SER A 359 -14.57 -12.01 -17.19
N LEU A 360 -13.90 -12.70 -18.10
CA LEU A 360 -14.41 -13.95 -18.70
C LEU A 360 -14.58 -15.08 -17.65
N GLU A 361 -13.71 -15.12 -16.65
CA GLU A 361 -13.84 -16.08 -15.54
C GLU A 361 -15.02 -15.72 -14.62
N LEU A 362 -15.23 -14.43 -14.34
CA LEU A 362 -16.39 -13.97 -13.56
C LEU A 362 -17.72 -14.20 -14.30
N GLU A 363 -17.73 -14.11 -15.63
CA GLU A 363 -18.88 -14.41 -16.49
C GLU A 363 -19.12 -15.92 -16.64
N GLY A 364 -18.20 -16.78 -16.14
CA GLY A 364 -18.29 -18.22 -16.27
C GLY A 364 -18.05 -18.72 -17.69
N ARG A 365 -17.38 -17.92 -18.55
CA ARG A 365 -17.04 -18.29 -19.94
C ARG A 365 -15.73 -19.07 -20.02
N ILE A 366 -14.86 -18.91 -19.03
CA ILE A 366 -13.63 -19.68 -18.84
C ILE A 366 -13.49 -20.09 -17.37
N SER A 367 -12.64 -21.07 -17.07
CA SER A 367 -12.17 -21.35 -15.72
C SER A 367 -10.65 -21.50 -15.69
N MET A 368 -10.01 -20.97 -14.65
CA MET A 368 -8.56 -21.10 -14.45
C MET A 368 -8.28 -22.16 -13.38
N ARG A 369 -7.66 -23.29 -13.79
CA ARG A 369 -7.31 -24.40 -12.87
C ARG A 369 -5.85 -24.79 -13.02
N SER A 370 -5.11 -24.75 -11.92
CA SER A 370 -3.71 -25.21 -11.88
C SER A 370 -2.79 -24.54 -12.92
N GLY A 371 -3.06 -23.27 -13.28
CA GLY A 371 -2.29 -22.53 -14.28
C GLY A 371 -2.77 -22.71 -15.72
N TRP A 372 -3.84 -23.48 -15.95
CA TRP A 372 -4.45 -23.71 -17.27
C TRP A 372 -5.77 -22.96 -17.42
N ILE A 373 -5.98 -22.40 -18.61
CA ILE A 373 -7.22 -21.71 -19.01
C ILE A 373 -8.09 -22.71 -19.77
N ILE A 374 -9.31 -22.94 -19.30
CA ILE A 374 -10.27 -23.87 -19.86
C ILE A 374 -11.50 -23.05 -20.30
N ALA A 375 -11.84 -23.10 -21.58
CA ALA A 375 -13.10 -22.49 -22.07
C ALA A 375 -14.27 -23.37 -21.63
N GLU A 376 -15.27 -22.79 -20.99
CA GLU A 376 -16.51 -23.48 -20.64
C GLU A 376 -17.49 -23.35 -21.80
N GLN A 377 -17.97 -24.51 -22.29
CA GLN A 377 -19.04 -24.54 -23.31
C GLN A 377 -20.36 -24.26 -22.60
N ARG A 378 -21.09 -23.26 -23.09
CA ARG A 378 -22.51 -23.09 -22.80
C ARG A 378 -23.35 -24.04 -23.65
#